data_8c5ac6ba556e4cfef2a58109e4f82f00
#
_entry.id   8c5ac6ba556e4cfef2a58109e4f82f00
#
_cell.length_a   1.000
_cell.length_b   1.000
_cell.length_c   1.000
_cell.angle_alpha   90.00
_cell.angle_beta   90.00
_cell.angle_gamma   90.00
#
_symmetry.space_group_name_H-M   'P 1'
#
loop_
_entity.id
_entity.type
_entity.pdbx_description
1 polymer ?
#
loop_
_entity_poly.entity_id
_entity_poly.type
_entity_poly.pdbx_seq_one_letter_code
_entity_poly.pdbx_strand_id
1 'polypeptide(L)'
;TWNTEFTVLDDYRGLNANMHTVEAFLAAGDVTGDKKYHIRAGRIIDHVIQWAEDNSWRIPEHFTKEWVADLDCNRDRPDDPFKPYGATPGHGIEWARLITQWALANCGEEKEKLEKHLQAAENLYTTAIKDGWNADGAPGIVYTTDWNGKPVVHDRMHWTLAEAINTSAVLYQVTGKEKYAKDYAAFMKYLDEVVMDHEN
;
A
#
# COMPACT_ATOMS: atom_id res chain seq x y z
N THR A 1 -12.88 -14.50 -4.26
CA THR A 1 -12.94 -14.62 -5.74
C THR A 1 -14.06 -15.57 -6.14
N TRP A 2 -14.63 -15.38 -7.32
CA TRP A 2 -15.61 -16.30 -7.94
C TRP A 2 -14.89 -17.15 -8.99
N ASN A 3 -15.39 -18.39 -9.21
CA ASN A 3 -15.00 -19.15 -10.38
C ASN A 3 -15.53 -18.49 -11.68
N THR A 4 -15.10 -18.96 -12.84
CA THR A 4 -15.46 -18.40 -14.16
C THR A 4 -16.96 -18.35 -14.41
N GLU A 5 -17.70 -19.33 -13.92
CA GLU A 5 -19.15 -19.45 -14.08
C GLU A 5 -19.96 -18.67 -13.02
N PHE A 6 -19.30 -18.00 -12.08
CA PHE A 6 -19.92 -17.29 -10.94
C PHE A 6 -20.82 -18.18 -10.07
N THR A 7 -20.53 -19.45 -9.99
CA THR A 7 -21.31 -20.46 -9.22
C THR A 7 -20.69 -20.78 -7.87
N VAL A 8 -19.36 -20.61 -7.72
CA VAL A 8 -18.62 -20.90 -6.50
C VAL A 8 -17.86 -19.68 -6.06
N LEU A 9 -18.10 -19.24 -4.83
CA LEU A 9 -17.33 -18.20 -4.15
C LEU A 9 -16.19 -18.85 -3.39
N ASP A 10 -14.95 -18.43 -3.67
CA ASP A 10 -13.76 -18.83 -2.93
C ASP A 10 -13.86 -18.36 -1.47
N ASP A 11 -13.39 -19.16 -0.55
CA ASP A 11 -13.30 -18.80 0.88
C ASP A 11 -12.17 -17.79 1.17
N TYR A 12 -11.27 -17.57 0.22
CA TYR A 12 -10.20 -16.59 0.30
C TYR A 12 -10.69 -15.14 0.04
N ARG A 13 -10.14 -14.20 0.80
CA ARG A 13 -10.27 -12.76 0.57
C ARG A 13 -8.88 -12.14 0.48
N GLY A 14 -8.64 -11.29 -0.51
CA GLY A 14 -7.38 -10.61 -0.72
C GLY A 14 -7.51 -9.10 -0.59
N LEU A 15 -6.50 -8.45 -0.03
CA LEU A 15 -6.53 -6.99 0.16
C LEU A 15 -6.18 -6.24 -1.13
N ASN A 16 -5.35 -6.80 -1.99
CA ASN A 16 -4.96 -6.18 -3.26
C ASN A 16 -6.16 -5.74 -4.12
N ALA A 17 -7.19 -6.61 -4.25
CA ALA A 17 -8.42 -6.26 -4.99
C ALA A 17 -9.19 -5.09 -4.33
N ASN A 18 -9.13 -4.95 -3.01
CA ASN A 18 -9.75 -3.83 -2.29
C ASN A 18 -8.98 -2.53 -2.49
N MET A 19 -7.66 -2.58 -2.59
CA MET A 19 -6.80 -1.44 -2.88
C MET A 19 -7.16 -0.83 -4.23
N HIS A 20 -7.16 -1.61 -5.29
CA HIS A 20 -7.59 -1.15 -6.62
C HIS A 20 -9.07 -0.77 -6.70
N THR A 21 -9.92 -1.34 -5.84
CA THR A 21 -11.32 -0.89 -5.71
C THR A 21 -11.38 0.53 -5.12
N VAL A 22 -10.53 0.84 -4.14
CA VAL A 22 -10.43 2.22 -3.60
C VAL A 22 -9.96 3.18 -4.68
N GLU A 23 -8.92 2.85 -5.45
CA GLU A 23 -8.47 3.68 -6.58
C GLU A 23 -9.61 3.95 -7.56
N ALA A 24 -10.31 2.91 -7.98
CA ALA A 24 -11.43 3.02 -8.90
C ALA A 24 -12.56 3.88 -8.32
N PHE A 25 -12.85 3.76 -7.02
CA PHE A 25 -13.88 4.58 -6.36
C PHE A 25 -13.46 6.03 -6.23
N LEU A 26 -12.20 6.33 -5.93
CA LEU A 26 -11.70 7.70 -5.90
C LEU A 26 -11.84 8.34 -7.28
N ALA A 27 -11.33 7.69 -8.32
CA ALA A 27 -11.43 8.18 -9.70
C ALA A 27 -12.88 8.35 -10.15
N ALA A 28 -13.76 7.38 -9.86
CA ALA A 28 -15.18 7.48 -10.21
C ALA A 28 -15.89 8.61 -9.45
N GLY A 29 -15.56 8.79 -8.17
CA GLY A 29 -16.11 9.88 -7.36
C GLY A 29 -15.71 11.25 -7.91
N ASP A 30 -14.44 11.43 -8.24
CA ASP A 30 -13.89 12.68 -8.77
C ASP A 30 -14.52 13.04 -10.13
N VAL A 31 -14.66 12.06 -11.04
CA VAL A 31 -15.20 12.28 -12.38
C VAL A 31 -16.71 12.50 -12.38
N THR A 32 -17.46 11.76 -11.57
CA THR A 32 -18.93 11.80 -11.56
C THR A 32 -19.52 12.78 -10.57
N GLY A 33 -18.75 13.20 -9.55
CA GLY A 33 -19.24 13.98 -8.42
C GLY A 33 -20.16 13.20 -7.48
N ASP A 34 -20.36 11.90 -7.69
CA ASP A 34 -21.22 11.06 -6.85
C ASP A 34 -20.49 10.60 -5.59
N LYS A 35 -20.82 11.21 -4.47
CA LYS A 35 -20.22 10.97 -3.15
C LYS A 35 -20.30 9.51 -2.68
N LYS A 36 -21.22 8.70 -3.25
CA LYS A 36 -21.33 7.27 -2.86
C LYS A 36 -20.03 6.51 -3.05
N TYR A 37 -19.23 6.85 -4.06
CA TYR A 37 -17.95 6.21 -4.32
C TYR A 37 -16.94 6.53 -3.23
N HIS A 38 -16.79 7.80 -2.87
CA HIS A 38 -15.92 8.23 -1.76
C HIS A 38 -16.34 7.63 -0.41
N ILE A 39 -17.64 7.51 -0.15
CA ILE A 39 -18.15 6.86 1.07
C ILE A 39 -17.77 5.38 1.10
N ARG A 40 -17.86 4.67 -0.03
CA ARG A 40 -17.44 3.25 -0.13
C ARG A 40 -15.94 3.08 0.03
N ALA A 41 -15.15 3.94 -0.60
CA ALA A 41 -13.70 3.97 -0.42
C ALA A 41 -13.31 4.15 1.05
N GLY A 42 -13.93 5.12 1.74
CA GLY A 42 -13.67 5.38 3.16
C GLY A 42 -13.94 4.17 4.06
N ARG A 43 -15.01 3.41 3.79
CA ARG A 43 -15.30 2.18 4.55
C ARG A 43 -14.19 1.13 4.43
N ILE A 44 -13.63 0.98 3.23
CA ILE A 44 -12.50 0.05 3.02
C ILE A 44 -11.26 0.58 3.74
N ILE A 45 -10.97 1.88 3.59
CA ILE A 45 -9.83 2.54 4.23
C ILE A 45 -9.88 2.40 5.76
N ASP A 46 -11.05 2.59 6.39
CA ASP A 46 -11.19 2.44 7.84
C ASP A 46 -10.82 1.02 8.31
N HIS A 47 -11.21 -0.01 7.57
CA HIS A 47 -10.81 -1.39 7.87
C HIS A 47 -9.31 -1.61 7.69
N VAL A 48 -8.73 -1.07 6.61
CA VAL A 48 -7.29 -1.22 6.32
C VAL A 48 -6.45 -0.55 7.40
N ILE A 49 -6.82 0.64 7.85
CA ILE A 49 -6.13 1.34 8.93
C ILE A 49 -6.16 0.48 10.20
N GLN A 50 -7.32 -0.09 10.55
CA GLN A 50 -7.44 -0.93 11.73
C GLN A 50 -6.56 -2.19 11.63
N TRP A 51 -6.59 -2.91 10.50
CA TRP A 51 -5.75 -4.10 10.30
C TRP A 51 -4.25 -3.77 10.32
N ALA A 52 -3.87 -2.63 9.75
CA ALA A 52 -2.48 -2.18 9.79
C ALA A 52 -2.03 -1.82 11.21
N GLU A 53 -2.86 -1.11 11.95
CA GLU A 53 -2.60 -0.74 13.35
C GLU A 53 -2.43 -1.98 14.23
N ASP A 54 -3.36 -2.94 14.12
CA ASP A 54 -3.32 -4.21 14.85
C ASP A 54 -2.07 -5.05 14.52
N ASN A 55 -1.49 -4.85 13.32
CA ASN A 55 -0.32 -5.59 12.84
C ASN A 55 0.96 -4.72 12.73
N SER A 56 1.12 -3.75 13.62
CA SER A 56 2.32 -2.89 13.71
C SER A 56 2.64 -2.15 12.39
N TRP A 57 1.60 -1.68 11.70
CA TRP A 57 1.64 -0.94 10.45
C TRP A 57 2.17 -1.73 9.25
N ARG A 58 2.12 -3.06 9.31
CA ARG A 58 2.32 -3.96 8.17
C ARG A 58 0.97 -4.46 7.69
N ILE A 59 0.70 -4.29 6.42
CA ILE A 59 -0.60 -4.65 5.83
C ILE A 59 -0.73 -6.18 5.75
N PRO A 60 -1.73 -6.82 6.39
CA PRO A 60 -2.12 -8.18 6.06
C PRO A 60 -2.68 -8.25 4.64
N GLU A 61 -2.18 -9.19 3.84
CA GLU A 61 -2.56 -9.32 2.43
C GLU A 61 -3.68 -10.35 2.21
N HIS A 62 -3.75 -11.35 3.08
CA HIS A 62 -4.56 -12.54 2.92
C HIS A 62 -5.52 -12.70 4.10
N PHE A 63 -6.76 -13.10 3.82
CA PHE A 63 -7.81 -13.23 4.81
C PHE A 63 -8.69 -14.45 4.53
N THR A 64 -9.31 -14.98 5.57
CA THR A 64 -10.41 -15.94 5.47
C THR A 64 -11.67 -15.27 4.91
N LYS A 65 -12.69 -16.06 4.62
CA LYS A 65 -14.00 -15.54 4.16
C LYS A 65 -14.68 -14.63 5.17
N GLU A 66 -14.35 -14.75 6.45
CA GLU A 66 -14.81 -13.90 7.55
C GLU A 66 -13.97 -12.64 7.76
N TRP A 67 -12.99 -12.37 6.89
CA TRP A 67 -12.05 -11.26 7.01
C TRP A 67 -11.16 -11.33 8.27
N VAL A 68 -10.83 -12.53 8.70
CA VAL A 68 -9.76 -12.76 9.67
C VAL A 68 -8.43 -12.85 8.91
N ALA A 69 -7.42 -12.08 9.35
CA ALA A 69 -6.11 -12.07 8.71
C ALA A 69 -5.44 -13.46 8.80
N ASP A 70 -5.01 -13.98 7.66
CA ASP A 70 -4.22 -15.21 7.53
C ASP A 70 -2.75 -14.84 7.33
N LEU A 71 -2.05 -14.63 8.43
CA LEU A 71 -0.65 -14.19 8.42
C LEU A 71 0.33 -15.31 8.03
N ASP A 72 -0.11 -16.55 7.98
CA ASP A 72 0.70 -17.70 7.58
C ASP A 72 0.43 -18.19 6.16
N CYS A 73 -0.44 -17.51 5.42
CA CYS A 73 -0.76 -17.84 4.03
C CYS A 73 0.51 -17.99 3.19
N ASN A 74 0.69 -19.15 2.56
CA ASN A 74 1.83 -19.49 1.70
C ASN A 74 3.23 -19.35 2.35
N ARG A 75 3.34 -19.48 3.66
CA ARG A 75 4.62 -19.42 4.37
C ARG A 75 5.64 -20.47 3.89
N ASP A 76 5.14 -21.60 3.40
CA ASP A 76 5.94 -22.69 2.80
C ASP A 76 6.31 -22.45 1.32
N ARG A 77 5.68 -21.47 0.68
CA ARG A 77 5.92 -21.02 -0.72
C ARG A 77 5.91 -19.51 -0.79
N PRO A 78 6.90 -18.84 -0.15
CA PRO A 78 6.83 -17.40 0.10
C PRO A 78 6.85 -16.54 -1.18
N ASP A 79 7.34 -17.07 -2.28
CA ASP A 79 7.44 -16.42 -3.60
C ASP A 79 6.26 -16.76 -4.54
N ASP A 80 5.13 -17.21 -3.99
CA ASP A 80 3.93 -17.45 -4.81
C ASP A 80 3.57 -16.17 -5.60
N PRO A 81 3.42 -16.26 -6.95
CA PRO A 81 3.28 -15.08 -7.80
C PRO A 81 1.98 -14.29 -7.59
N PHE A 82 0.98 -14.89 -6.98
CA PHE A 82 -0.34 -14.27 -6.75
C PHE A 82 -0.68 -14.03 -5.30
N LYS A 83 -0.08 -14.80 -4.41
CA LYS A 83 -0.35 -14.76 -2.97
C LYS A 83 0.97 -14.92 -2.20
N PRO A 84 1.94 -14.00 -2.36
CA PRO A 84 3.22 -14.10 -1.67
C PRO A 84 3.03 -14.01 -0.15
N TYR A 85 3.87 -14.73 0.59
CA TYR A 85 3.86 -14.68 2.05
C TYR A 85 4.36 -13.34 2.58
N GLY A 86 3.72 -12.88 3.65
CA GLY A 86 4.17 -11.75 4.44
C GLY A 86 3.53 -10.41 4.03
N ALA A 87 4.13 -9.32 4.47
CA ALA A 87 3.74 -7.97 4.10
C ALA A 87 4.45 -7.53 2.81
N THR A 88 3.75 -6.79 1.96
CA THR A 88 4.32 -6.19 0.75
C THR A 88 4.60 -4.70 1.01
N PRO A 89 5.86 -4.26 1.19
CA PRO A 89 6.18 -2.84 1.44
C PRO A 89 5.58 -1.91 0.37
N GLY A 90 5.59 -2.32 -0.90
CA GLY A 90 4.95 -1.58 -1.99
C GLY A 90 3.48 -1.27 -1.73
N HIS A 91 2.71 -2.23 -1.23
CA HIS A 91 1.30 -2.02 -0.87
C HIS A 91 1.14 -1.08 0.35
N GLY A 92 2.02 -1.19 1.34
CA GLY A 92 2.02 -0.24 2.47
C GLY A 92 2.23 1.20 2.03
N ILE A 93 3.11 1.41 1.04
CA ILE A 93 3.38 2.71 0.41
C ILE A 93 2.16 3.19 -0.38
N GLU A 94 1.58 2.34 -1.21
CA GLU A 94 0.42 2.66 -2.04
C GLU A 94 -0.81 2.99 -1.18
N TRP A 95 -1.10 2.21 -0.13
CA TRP A 95 -2.15 2.52 0.84
C TRP A 95 -1.94 3.87 1.52
N ALA A 96 -0.70 4.24 1.84
CA ALA A 96 -0.42 5.56 2.41
C ALA A 96 -0.84 6.69 1.45
N ARG A 97 -0.62 6.54 0.15
CA ARG A 97 -1.08 7.47 -0.87
C ARG A 97 -2.61 7.53 -0.95
N LEU A 98 -3.25 6.38 -1.05
CA LEU A 98 -4.71 6.28 -1.20
C LEU A 98 -5.45 6.86 0.02
N ILE A 99 -4.99 6.56 1.23
CA ILE A 99 -5.53 7.13 2.48
C ILE A 99 -5.37 8.65 2.48
N THR A 100 -4.21 9.16 2.09
CA THR A 100 -3.95 10.60 2.02
C THR A 100 -4.88 11.29 1.02
N GLN A 101 -5.00 10.76 -0.20
CA GLN A 101 -5.88 11.30 -1.23
C GLN A 101 -7.35 11.31 -0.79
N TRP A 102 -7.82 10.20 -0.22
CA TRP A 102 -9.18 10.14 0.30
C TRP A 102 -9.42 11.15 1.42
N ALA A 103 -8.49 11.26 2.37
CA ALA A 103 -8.62 12.16 3.51
C ALA A 103 -8.70 13.62 3.08
N LEU A 104 -7.86 14.04 2.14
CA LEU A 104 -7.88 15.40 1.59
C LEU A 104 -9.21 15.73 0.89
N ALA A 105 -9.77 14.77 0.15
CA ALA A 105 -11.02 14.95 -0.58
C ALA A 105 -12.26 14.92 0.32
N ASN A 106 -12.21 14.24 1.48
CA ASN A 106 -13.42 13.90 2.23
C ASN A 106 -13.47 14.40 3.67
N CYS A 107 -12.33 14.74 4.29
CA CYS A 107 -12.35 15.21 5.68
C CYS A 107 -12.66 16.71 5.81
N GLY A 108 -12.45 17.52 4.75
CA GLY A 108 -12.82 18.91 4.71
C GLY A 108 -12.34 19.68 5.95
N GLU A 109 -13.27 20.23 6.72
CA GLU A 109 -13.00 20.98 7.95
C GLU A 109 -12.88 20.10 9.21
N GLU A 110 -13.10 18.78 9.10
CA GLU A 110 -12.97 17.80 10.20
C GLU A 110 -11.48 17.53 10.50
N LYS A 111 -10.80 18.50 11.11
CA LYS A 111 -9.34 18.47 11.31
C LYS A 111 -8.85 17.22 12.05
N GLU A 112 -9.52 16.81 13.09
CA GLU A 112 -9.15 15.62 13.88
C GLU A 112 -9.19 14.35 13.01
N LYS A 113 -10.22 14.23 12.18
CA LYS A 113 -10.35 13.10 11.24
C LYS A 113 -9.27 13.13 10.17
N LEU A 114 -8.98 14.31 9.61
CA LEU A 114 -7.90 14.49 8.65
C LEU A 114 -6.56 14.08 9.26
N GLU A 115 -6.22 14.61 10.44
CA GLU A 115 -4.98 14.31 11.14
C GLU A 115 -4.84 12.81 11.44
N LYS A 116 -5.91 12.15 11.89
CA LYS A 116 -5.91 10.69 12.13
C LYS A 116 -5.55 9.90 10.87
N HIS A 117 -6.14 10.22 9.72
CA HIS A 117 -5.86 9.52 8.47
C HIS A 117 -4.46 9.82 7.94
N LEU A 118 -4.01 11.07 8.03
CA LEU A 118 -2.64 11.42 7.64
C LEU A 118 -1.61 10.74 8.53
N GLN A 119 -1.85 10.63 9.84
CA GLN A 119 -0.95 9.91 10.74
C GLN A 119 -0.89 8.41 10.39
N ALA A 120 -2.02 7.79 10.07
CA ALA A 120 -2.07 6.40 9.60
C ALA A 120 -1.27 6.21 8.30
N ALA A 121 -1.43 7.11 7.34
CA ALA A 121 -0.66 7.10 6.10
C ALA A 121 0.85 7.25 6.35
N GLU A 122 1.26 8.16 7.22
CA GLU A 122 2.67 8.35 7.60
C GLU A 122 3.25 7.11 8.30
N ASN A 123 2.48 6.45 9.15
CA ASN A 123 2.91 5.23 9.84
C ASN A 123 3.10 4.08 8.86
N LEU A 124 2.16 3.86 7.95
CA LEU A 124 2.26 2.87 6.87
C LEU A 124 3.49 3.11 6.00
N TYR A 125 3.65 4.33 5.50
CA TYR A 125 4.80 4.70 4.68
C TYR A 125 6.12 4.48 5.42
N THR A 126 6.23 4.99 6.66
CA THR A 126 7.46 4.90 7.44
C THR A 126 7.86 3.45 7.72
N THR A 127 6.87 2.60 8.05
CA THR A 127 7.12 1.17 8.27
C THR A 127 7.53 0.47 6.97
N ALA A 128 6.83 0.74 5.87
CA ALA A 128 7.13 0.14 4.59
C ALA A 128 8.52 0.52 4.05
N ILE A 129 8.92 1.79 4.17
CA ILE A 129 10.25 2.24 3.77
C ILE A 129 11.33 1.65 4.68
N LYS A 130 11.13 1.63 5.99
CA LYS A 130 12.07 1.02 6.94
C LYS A 130 12.30 -0.46 6.64
N ASP A 131 11.23 -1.20 6.34
CA ASP A 131 11.29 -2.65 6.15
C ASP A 131 11.67 -3.05 4.72
N GLY A 132 11.45 -2.16 3.74
CA GLY A 132 11.62 -2.48 2.31
C GLY A 132 12.84 -1.85 1.64
N TRP A 133 13.14 -0.57 1.93
CA TRP A 133 14.18 0.17 1.21
C TRP A 133 15.59 -0.24 1.63
N ASN A 134 16.35 -0.83 0.70
CA ASN A 134 17.72 -1.34 0.93
C ASN A 134 17.82 -2.34 2.11
N ALA A 135 16.74 -3.00 2.45
CA ALA A 135 16.62 -3.75 3.70
C ALA A 135 17.48 -5.03 3.77
N ASP A 136 17.87 -5.56 2.63
CA ASP A 136 18.76 -6.74 2.51
C ASP A 136 20.20 -6.38 2.12
N GLY A 137 20.54 -5.09 2.11
CA GLY A 137 21.86 -4.59 1.74
C GLY A 137 22.05 -4.32 0.24
N ALA A 138 21.10 -4.69 -0.61
CA ALA A 138 21.06 -4.32 -2.02
C ALA A 138 20.13 -3.11 -2.24
N PRO A 139 20.38 -2.26 -3.26
CA PRO A 139 19.53 -1.10 -3.55
C PRO A 139 18.10 -1.49 -3.94
N GLY A 140 17.13 -0.64 -3.63
CA GLY A 140 15.73 -0.79 -4.00
C GLY A 140 14.85 -1.37 -2.91
N ILE A 141 13.56 -1.53 -3.22
CA ILE A 141 12.54 -2.01 -2.29
C ILE A 141 12.38 -3.52 -2.46
N VAL A 142 12.56 -4.31 -1.41
CA VAL A 142 12.29 -5.76 -1.42
C VAL A 142 10.80 -6.01 -1.64
N TYR A 143 10.47 -7.12 -2.30
CA TYR A 143 9.06 -7.39 -2.64
C TYR A 143 8.23 -7.70 -1.41
N THR A 144 8.66 -8.66 -0.56
CA THR A 144 7.95 -8.97 0.69
C THR A 144 8.88 -9.05 1.90
N THR A 145 8.29 -8.87 3.07
CA THR A 145 8.94 -9.08 4.37
C THR A 145 8.10 -9.99 5.25
N ASP A 146 8.70 -10.61 6.26
CA ASP A 146 7.94 -11.23 7.33
C ASP A 146 7.28 -10.17 8.25
N TRP A 147 6.52 -10.64 9.23
CA TRP A 147 5.79 -9.78 10.15
C TRP A 147 6.68 -9.05 11.18
N ASN A 148 7.99 -9.30 11.18
CA ASN A 148 9.01 -8.57 11.94
C ASN A 148 9.79 -7.56 11.06
N GLY A 149 9.44 -7.46 9.78
CA GLY A 149 10.10 -6.58 8.81
C GLY A 149 11.40 -7.14 8.22
N LYS A 150 11.63 -8.46 8.36
CA LYS A 150 12.79 -9.10 7.73
C LYS A 150 12.45 -9.45 6.29
N PRO A 151 13.32 -9.10 5.30
CA PRO A 151 13.13 -9.48 3.90
C PRO A 151 12.91 -10.99 3.69
N VAL A 152 11.95 -11.34 2.84
CA VAL A 152 11.58 -12.72 2.47
C VAL A 152 11.73 -12.94 0.98
N VAL A 153 11.03 -12.14 0.14
CA VAL A 153 11.21 -12.15 -1.31
C VAL A 153 12.02 -10.93 -1.71
N HIS A 154 13.19 -11.19 -2.28
CA HIS A 154 14.20 -10.16 -2.53
C HIS A 154 14.07 -9.48 -3.89
N ASP A 155 13.07 -9.84 -4.69
CA ASP A 155 12.82 -9.22 -5.99
C ASP A 155 12.55 -7.72 -5.89
N ARG A 156 12.92 -6.96 -6.93
CA ARG A 156 12.66 -5.53 -7.05
C ARG A 156 11.62 -5.30 -8.15
N MET A 157 10.41 -4.99 -7.74
CA MET A 157 9.34 -4.72 -8.68
C MET A 157 9.34 -3.23 -9.04
N HIS A 158 9.31 -2.90 -10.32
CA HIS A 158 9.31 -1.50 -10.80
C HIS A 158 8.14 -0.68 -10.26
N TRP A 159 6.98 -1.30 -10.08
CA TRP A 159 5.78 -0.63 -9.58
C TRP A 159 5.93 -0.18 -8.11
N THR A 160 6.68 -0.92 -7.27
CA THR A 160 6.92 -0.51 -5.87
C THR A 160 7.71 0.79 -5.80
N LEU A 161 8.65 0.98 -6.73
CA LEU A 161 9.41 2.22 -6.85
C LEU A 161 8.52 3.37 -7.35
N ALA A 162 7.68 3.13 -8.35
CA ALA A 162 6.74 4.14 -8.86
C ALA A 162 5.79 4.63 -7.74
N GLU A 163 5.27 3.71 -6.92
CA GLU A 163 4.46 4.07 -5.76
C GLU A 163 5.27 4.84 -4.70
N ALA A 164 6.53 4.46 -4.45
CA ALA A 164 7.38 5.18 -3.49
C ALA A 164 7.65 6.63 -3.93
N ILE A 165 7.93 6.85 -5.21
CA ILE A 165 8.11 8.19 -5.81
C ILE A 165 6.82 8.99 -5.64
N ASN A 166 5.69 8.44 -6.05
CA ASN A 166 4.40 9.13 -6.00
C ASN A 166 3.99 9.46 -4.56
N THR A 167 4.05 8.49 -3.67
CA THR A 167 3.64 8.66 -2.26
C THR A 167 4.52 9.66 -1.53
N SER A 168 5.86 9.61 -1.73
CA SER A 168 6.77 10.59 -1.11
C SER A 168 6.48 12.01 -1.58
N ALA A 169 6.19 12.22 -2.88
CA ALA A 169 5.79 13.52 -3.40
C ALA A 169 4.48 14.02 -2.77
N VAL A 170 3.46 13.17 -2.69
CA VAL A 170 2.16 13.52 -2.08
C VAL A 170 2.31 13.85 -0.60
N LEU A 171 3.02 13.02 0.16
CA LEU A 171 3.25 13.28 1.59
C LEU A 171 4.07 14.55 1.83
N TYR A 172 5.04 14.87 0.96
CA TYR A 172 5.76 16.13 1.05
C TYR A 172 4.84 17.33 0.82
N GLN A 173 4.03 17.28 -0.23
CA GLN A 173 3.08 18.37 -0.54
C GLN A 173 2.10 18.63 0.60
N VAL A 174 1.64 17.59 1.27
CA VAL A 174 0.62 17.71 2.33
C VAL A 174 1.22 18.09 3.67
N THR A 175 2.41 17.57 4.01
CA THR A 175 2.98 17.72 5.36
C THR A 175 4.12 18.72 5.43
N GLY A 176 4.78 19.05 4.32
CA GLY A 176 5.99 19.87 4.27
C GLY A 176 7.21 19.24 4.93
N LYS A 177 7.17 17.97 5.31
CA LYS A 177 8.26 17.30 6.04
C LYS A 177 9.40 16.93 5.08
N GLU A 178 10.57 17.51 5.28
CA GLU A 178 11.78 17.32 4.47
C GLU A 178 12.21 15.86 4.27
N LYS A 179 11.84 14.94 5.15
CA LYS A 179 12.15 13.53 5.00
C LYS A 179 11.59 12.98 3.68
N TYR A 180 10.38 13.38 3.30
CA TYR A 180 9.73 12.91 2.09
C TYR A 180 10.37 13.47 0.81
N ALA A 181 10.86 14.70 0.84
CA ALA A 181 11.64 15.26 -0.27
C ALA A 181 12.96 14.52 -0.46
N LYS A 182 13.63 14.13 0.64
CA LYS A 182 14.85 13.32 0.60
C LYS A 182 14.59 11.91 0.05
N ASP A 183 13.51 11.27 0.51
CA ASP A 183 13.09 9.96 0.01
C ASP A 183 12.79 10.04 -1.48
N TYR A 184 12.01 11.03 -1.93
CA TYR A 184 11.72 11.28 -3.34
C TYR A 184 12.99 11.39 -4.18
N ALA A 185 13.96 12.21 -3.74
CA ALA A 185 15.22 12.39 -4.46
C ALA A 185 16.03 11.09 -4.53
N ALA A 186 16.04 10.27 -3.46
CA ALA A 186 16.70 8.98 -3.45
C ALA A 186 16.05 7.98 -4.42
N PHE A 187 14.71 7.94 -4.45
CA PHE A 187 13.96 7.07 -5.36
C PHE A 187 14.13 7.47 -6.81
N MET A 188 14.09 8.78 -7.12
CA MET A 188 14.34 9.28 -8.47
C MET A 188 15.75 8.97 -8.94
N LYS A 189 16.75 9.09 -8.07
CA LYS A 189 18.12 8.70 -8.38
C LYS A 189 18.22 7.21 -8.69
N TYR A 190 17.58 6.35 -7.88
CA TYR A 190 17.57 4.90 -8.10
C TYR A 190 16.83 4.54 -9.42
N LEU A 191 15.72 5.24 -9.71
CA LEU A 191 15.01 5.08 -10.98
C LEU A 191 15.96 5.33 -12.17
N ASP A 192 16.66 6.46 -12.15
CA ASP A 192 17.55 6.87 -13.21
C ASP A 192 18.76 5.94 -13.37
N GLU A 193 19.42 5.60 -12.26
CA GLU A 193 20.70 4.86 -12.28
C GLU A 193 20.54 3.34 -12.49
N VAL A 194 19.36 2.77 -12.13
CA VAL A 194 19.22 1.30 -12.04
C VAL A 194 18.06 0.75 -12.85
N VAL A 195 16.93 1.49 -12.92
CA VAL A 195 15.70 0.96 -13.52
C VAL A 195 15.53 1.41 -14.97
N MET A 196 15.94 2.63 -15.29
CA MET A 196 15.84 3.16 -16.65
C MET A 196 16.94 2.58 -17.54
N ASP A 197 16.53 2.08 -18.71
CA ASP A 197 17.45 1.68 -19.77
C ASP A 197 17.81 2.92 -20.59
N HIS A 198 19.07 3.37 -20.51
CA HIS A 198 19.57 4.54 -21.24
C HIS A 198 20.22 4.17 -22.58
N GLU A 199 20.28 2.88 -22.95
CA GLU A 199 20.94 2.42 -24.16
C GLU A 199 19.95 2.12 -25.31
N ASN A 200 18.63 2.04 -25.03
CA ASN A 200 17.58 1.71 -26.02
C ASN A 200 16.51 2.81 -26.15
#